data_97178d2997a7e577d661acff8b18c097
#
_entry.id   97178d2997a7e577d661acff8b18c097
#
_cell.length_a   1.000
_cell.length_b   1.000
_cell.length_c   1.000
_cell.angle_alpha   90.00
_cell.angle_beta   90.00
_cell.angle_gamma   90.00
#
_symmetry.space_group_name_H-M   'P 1'
#
loop_
_entity.id
_entity.type
_entity.pdbx_description
1 polymer ?
#
loop_
_entity_poly.entity_id
_entity_poly.type
_entity_poly.pdbx_seq_one_letter_code
_entity_poly.pdbx_strand_id
1 'polypeptide(L)'
;MKHLFILNDPPYGTERSYNGLRLARELLKEPAAGAEVKVFLVGDAASGAKAGQKVPQGYYSIEALLHGISARGGEIGICGSCMDARGLADADLARGCTRSSMAQLAAWTGWADKVIVF
;
A
#
# COMPACT_ATOMS: atom_id res chain seq x y z
N MET A 1 9.05 3.97 -15.65
CA MET A 1 9.92 3.24 -14.69
C MET A 1 9.05 2.55 -13.64
N LYS A 2 9.41 1.35 -13.28
CA LYS A 2 8.63 0.47 -12.40
C LYS A 2 9.11 0.60 -10.95
N HIS A 3 8.21 1.00 -10.07
CA HIS A 3 8.51 1.22 -8.65
C HIS A 3 7.72 0.24 -7.78
N LEU A 4 8.40 -0.44 -6.88
CA LEU A 4 7.78 -1.25 -5.84
C LEU A 4 8.02 -0.58 -4.49
N PHE A 5 6.94 -0.29 -3.79
CA PHE A 5 6.98 0.19 -2.41
C PHE A 5 6.68 -0.95 -1.45
N ILE A 6 7.51 -1.11 -0.43
CA ILE A 6 7.28 -2.07 0.65
C ILE A 6 7.10 -1.27 1.93
N LEU A 7 5.93 -1.39 2.55
CA LEU A 7 5.59 -0.68 3.78
C LEU A 7 5.55 -1.66 4.94
N ASN A 8 6.18 -1.28 6.04
CA ASN A 8 6.32 -2.12 7.25
C ASN A 8 5.54 -1.58 8.45
N ASP A 9 5.36 -0.26 8.52
CA ASP A 9 4.82 0.38 9.72
C ASP A 9 3.28 0.42 9.71
N PRO A 10 2.66 0.45 10.91
CA PRO A 10 1.22 0.60 11.03
C PRO A 10 0.72 1.90 10.39
N PRO A 11 -0.59 2.01 10.13
CA PRO A 11 -1.14 3.17 9.43
C PRO A 11 -0.98 4.47 10.21
N TYR A 12 -0.95 4.38 11.52
CA TYR A 12 -0.87 5.53 12.42
C TYR A 12 0.10 5.24 13.55
N GLY A 13 0.71 6.28 14.12
CA GLY A 13 1.72 6.18 15.16
C GLY A 13 3.12 6.57 14.67
N THR A 14 3.42 6.32 13.40
CA THR A 14 4.59 6.85 12.70
C THR A 14 4.11 7.45 11.37
N GLU A 15 4.96 8.21 10.70
CA GLU A 15 4.60 8.80 9.41
C GLU A 15 5.17 8.04 8.22
N ARG A 16 5.82 6.90 8.43
CA ARG A 16 6.50 6.16 7.35
C ARG A 16 5.54 5.68 6.29
N SER A 17 4.49 4.96 6.67
CA SER A 17 3.49 4.48 5.70
C SER A 17 2.81 5.64 4.99
N TYR A 18 2.46 6.68 5.72
CA TYR A 18 1.89 7.90 5.16
C TYR A 18 2.80 8.49 4.08
N ASN A 19 4.09 8.69 4.40
CA ASN A 19 5.04 9.27 3.46
C ASN A 19 5.34 8.35 2.28
N GLY A 20 5.41 7.05 2.50
CA GLY A 20 5.57 6.09 1.40
C GLY A 20 4.41 6.16 0.41
N LEU A 21 3.18 6.21 0.92
CA LEU A 21 1.99 6.33 0.08
C LEU A 21 1.89 7.69 -0.62
N ARG A 22 2.33 8.75 0.03
CA ARG A 22 2.39 10.07 -0.62
C ARG A 22 3.34 10.05 -1.81
N LEU A 23 4.52 9.46 -1.64
CA LEU A 23 5.49 9.35 -2.73
C LEU A 23 4.93 8.49 -3.86
N ALA A 24 4.34 7.35 -3.54
CA ALA A 24 3.72 6.47 -4.53
C ALA A 24 2.63 7.19 -5.34
N ARG A 25 1.77 7.94 -4.65
CA ARG A 25 0.71 8.71 -5.30
C ARG A 25 1.28 9.82 -6.19
N GLU A 26 2.32 10.51 -5.73
CA GLU A 26 2.94 11.58 -6.50
C GLU A 26 3.57 11.07 -7.80
N LEU A 27 4.19 9.89 -7.77
CA LEU A 27 4.74 9.26 -8.97
C LEU A 27 3.66 8.95 -10.04
N LEU A 28 2.42 8.72 -9.61
CA LEU A 28 1.30 8.43 -10.51
C LEU A 28 0.53 9.69 -10.95
N LYS A 29 0.94 10.86 -10.50
CA LYS A 29 0.21 12.10 -10.75
C LYS A 29 0.22 12.52 -12.22
N GLU A 30 1.34 12.27 -12.89
CA GLU A 30 1.52 12.61 -14.30
C GLU A 30 1.57 11.33 -15.15
N PRO A 31 0.44 10.89 -15.72
CA PRO A 31 0.41 9.64 -16.51
C PRO A 31 1.42 9.63 -17.66
N ALA A 32 1.69 10.79 -18.27
CA ALA A 32 2.63 10.91 -19.39
C ALA A 32 4.08 10.57 -18.98
N ALA A 33 4.42 10.62 -17.69
CA ALA A 33 5.74 10.23 -17.20
C ALA A 33 5.96 8.71 -17.24
N GLY A 34 4.90 7.92 -17.38
CA GLY A 34 4.97 6.47 -17.56
C GLY A 34 5.37 5.69 -16.33
N ALA A 35 5.24 6.27 -15.12
CA ALA A 35 5.54 5.55 -13.88
C ALA A 35 4.51 4.45 -13.64
N GLU A 36 5.00 3.26 -13.28
CA GLU A 36 4.18 2.16 -12.79
C GLU A 36 4.51 1.94 -11.32
N VAL A 37 3.48 1.76 -10.50
CA VAL A 37 3.64 1.65 -9.06
C VAL A 37 2.91 0.42 -8.53
N LYS A 38 3.62 -0.36 -7.72
CA LYS A 38 3.03 -1.41 -6.89
C LYS A 38 3.40 -1.14 -5.44
N VAL A 39 2.46 -1.41 -4.56
CA VAL A 39 2.63 -1.21 -3.11
C VAL A 39 2.34 -2.53 -2.40
N PHE A 40 3.24 -2.96 -1.54
CA PHE A 40 3.07 -4.18 -0.76
C PHE A 40 3.15 -3.86 0.74
N LEU A 41 2.12 -4.24 1.47
CA LEU A 41 2.02 -4.02 2.91
C LEU A 41 2.34 -5.32 3.65
N VAL A 42 3.40 -5.29 4.48
CA VAL A 42 3.82 -6.42 5.32
C VAL A 42 3.75 -6.05 6.79
N GLY A 43 3.69 -7.06 7.66
CA GLY A 43 3.69 -6.85 9.09
C GLY A 43 2.54 -5.95 9.52
N ASP A 44 2.84 -5.00 10.38
CA ASP A 44 1.85 -4.06 10.91
C ASP A 44 1.25 -3.13 9.85
N ALA A 45 1.93 -2.95 8.72
CA ALA A 45 1.37 -2.17 7.62
C ALA A 45 0.10 -2.80 7.04
N ALA A 46 -0.08 -4.12 7.19
CA ALA A 46 -1.29 -4.81 6.74
C ALA A 46 -2.56 -4.24 7.37
N SER A 47 -2.48 -3.78 8.63
CA SER A 47 -3.64 -3.15 9.31
C SER A 47 -4.05 -1.83 8.67
N GLY A 48 -3.18 -1.20 7.90
CA GLY A 48 -3.49 0.02 7.15
C GLY A 48 -4.48 -0.20 6.02
N ALA A 49 -4.61 -1.44 5.54
CA ALA A 49 -5.54 -1.79 4.47
C ALA A 49 -6.96 -2.05 4.96
N LYS A 50 -7.20 -2.06 6.27
CA LYS A 50 -8.54 -2.25 6.81
C LYS A 50 -9.42 -1.03 6.51
N ALA A 51 -10.55 -1.28 5.85
CA ALA A 51 -11.49 -0.22 5.51
C ALA A 51 -12.19 0.34 6.75
N GLY A 52 -12.63 1.59 6.66
CA GLY A 52 -13.48 2.21 7.65
C GLY A 52 -12.76 2.77 8.88
N GLN A 53 -11.44 2.84 8.86
CA GLN A 53 -10.70 3.49 9.93
C GLN A 53 -10.96 5.00 9.89
N LYS A 54 -11.41 5.54 11.01
CA LYS A 54 -11.74 6.95 11.14
C LYS A 54 -10.62 7.69 11.85
N VAL A 55 -10.22 8.80 11.30
CA VAL A 55 -9.20 9.68 11.88
C VAL A 55 -9.83 11.00 12.28
N PRO A 56 -9.28 11.69 13.29
CA PRO A 56 -9.74 13.04 13.64
C PRO A 56 -9.61 13.99 12.45
N GLN A 57 -10.45 15.02 12.43
CA GLN A 57 -10.36 16.08 11.44
C GLN A 57 -8.94 16.69 11.44
N GLY A 58 -8.38 16.87 10.25
CA GLY A 58 -7.02 17.40 10.08
C GLY A 58 -5.93 16.31 10.04
N TYR A 59 -6.26 15.06 10.37
CA TYR A 59 -5.34 13.95 10.20
C TYR A 59 -5.39 13.41 8.77
N TYR A 60 -4.29 12.78 8.35
CA TYR A 60 -4.23 12.11 7.07
C TYR A 60 -5.02 10.79 7.10
N SER A 61 -5.61 10.42 5.98
CA SER A 61 -6.31 9.15 5.81
C SER A 61 -5.49 8.20 4.95
N ILE A 62 -5.05 7.11 5.54
CA ILE A 62 -4.33 6.05 4.81
C ILE A 62 -5.25 5.41 3.76
N GLU A 63 -6.52 5.16 4.10
CA GLU A 63 -7.47 4.60 3.14
C GLU A 63 -7.64 5.48 1.91
N ALA A 64 -7.72 6.79 2.08
CA ALA A 64 -7.83 7.73 0.97
C ALA A 64 -6.60 7.70 0.06
N LEU A 65 -5.40 7.54 0.64
CA LEU A 65 -4.16 7.42 -0.13
C LEU A 65 -4.12 6.11 -0.92
N LEU A 66 -4.47 5.00 -0.30
CA LEU A 66 -4.54 3.69 -0.97
C LEU A 66 -5.53 3.75 -2.13
N HIS A 67 -6.71 4.31 -1.90
CA HIS A 67 -7.73 4.48 -2.93
C HIS A 67 -7.22 5.35 -4.09
N GLY A 68 -6.55 6.45 -3.79
CA GLY A 68 -5.99 7.35 -4.79
C GLY A 68 -4.92 6.68 -5.66
N ILE A 69 -4.10 5.81 -5.07
CA ILE A 69 -3.10 5.02 -5.80
C ILE A 69 -3.80 4.01 -6.73
N SER A 70 -4.73 3.24 -6.19
CA SER A 70 -5.48 2.25 -6.95
C SER A 70 -6.27 2.88 -8.10
N ALA A 71 -6.90 4.01 -7.86
CA ALA A 71 -7.67 4.73 -8.89
C ALA A 71 -6.80 5.21 -10.06
N ARG A 72 -5.49 5.35 -9.83
CA ARG A 72 -4.52 5.74 -10.86
C ARG A 72 -3.77 4.54 -11.45
N GLY A 73 -4.26 3.33 -11.24
CA GLY A 73 -3.70 2.11 -11.81
C GLY A 73 -2.57 1.48 -10.99
N GLY A 74 -2.28 1.98 -9.81
CA GLY A 74 -1.35 1.31 -8.90
C GLY A 74 -1.95 0.04 -8.32
N GLU A 75 -1.14 -0.99 -8.17
CA GLU A 75 -1.56 -2.25 -7.56
C GLU A 75 -1.15 -2.30 -6.09
N ILE A 76 -2.04 -2.79 -5.23
CA ILE A 76 -1.80 -2.85 -3.79
C ILE A 76 -2.03 -4.27 -3.29
N GLY A 77 -0.96 -4.90 -2.81
CA GLY A 77 -0.99 -6.25 -2.24
C GLY A 77 -0.76 -6.21 -0.73
N ILE A 78 -1.49 -7.05 -0.01
CA ILE A 78 -1.42 -7.14 1.45
C ILE A 78 -0.96 -8.55 1.82
N CYS A 79 0.09 -8.66 2.61
CA CYS A 79 0.60 -9.95 3.08
C CYS A 79 -0.51 -10.75 3.78
N GLY A 80 -0.89 -11.89 3.21
CA GLY A 80 -2.00 -12.71 3.71
C GLY A 80 -1.76 -13.26 5.11
N SER A 81 -0.54 -13.76 5.38
CA SER A 81 -0.20 -14.25 6.73
C SER A 81 -0.17 -13.12 7.76
N CYS A 82 0.21 -11.93 7.35
CA CYS A 82 0.18 -10.74 8.20
C CYS A 82 -1.27 -10.33 8.51
N MET A 83 -2.17 -10.48 7.54
CA MET A 83 -3.60 -10.28 7.75
C MET A 83 -4.17 -11.29 8.75
N ASP A 84 -3.87 -12.57 8.55
CA ASP A 84 -4.36 -13.64 9.41
C ASP A 84 -3.93 -13.44 10.87
N ALA A 85 -2.66 -13.07 11.08
CA ALA A 85 -2.12 -12.82 12.41
C ALA A 85 -2.83 -11.64 13.12
N ARG A 86 -3.49 -10.77 12.37
CA ARG A 86 -4.18 -9.57 12.88
C ARG A 86 -5.70 -9.67 12.79
N GLY A 87 -6.21 -10.83 12.45
CA GLY A 87 -7.66 -11.05 12.36
C GLY A 87 -8.32 -10.30 11.21
N LEU A 88 -7.59 -9.98 10.15
CA LEU A 88 -8.13 -9.31 8.97
C LEU A 88 -8.58 -10.34 7.94
N ALA A 89 -9.85 -10.25 7.55
CA ALA A 89 -10.40 -11.03 6.45
C ALA A 89 -10.36 -10.22 5.14
N ASP A 90 -10.49 -10.92 4.00
CA ASP A 90 -10.51 -10.26 2.69
C ASP A 90 -11.62 -9.20 2.60
N ALA A 91 -12.78 -9.47 3.22
CA ALA A 91 -13.91 -8.53 3.25
C ALA A 91 -13.62 -7.25 4.03
N ASP A 92 -12.59 -7.24 4.88
CA ASP A 92 -12.21 -6.05 5.66
C ASP A 92 -11.36 -5.06 4.85
N LEU A 93 -10.84 -5.48 3.70
CA LEU A 93 -9.89 -4.68 2.95
C LEU A 93 -10.53 -3.47 2.28
N ALA A 94 -9.81 -2.36 2.30
CA ALA A 94 -10.17 -1.16 1.57
C ALA A 94 -10.21 -1.44 0.06
N ARG A 95 -11.03 -0.68 -0.64
CA ARG A 95 -11.21 -0.82 -2.09
C ARG A 95 -9.86 -0.64 -2.81
N GLY A 96 -9.54 -1.59 -3.68
CA GLY A 96 -8.29 -1.60 -4.44
C GLY A 96 -7.16 -2.36 -3.76
N CYS A 97 -7.36 -2.83 -2.54
CA CYS A 97 -6.40 -3.66 -1.81
C CYS A 97 -6.76 -5.13 -1.93
N THR A 98 -5.76 -5.98 -2.16
CA THR A 98 -5.95 -7.42 -2.38
C THR A 98 -5.03 -8.23 -1.48
N ARG A 99 -5.55 -9.32 -0.92
CA ARG A 99 -4.72 -10.31 -0.23
C ARG A 99 -3.65 -10.82 -1.19
N SER A 100 -2.43 -10.93 -0.70
CA SER A 100 -1.29 -11.34 -1.50
C SER A 100 -0.40 -12.32 -0.73
N SER A 101 0.79 -12.57 -1.24
CA SER A 101 1.70 -13.59 -0.71
C SER A 101 3.15 -13.16 -0.88
N MET A 102 4.05 -13.85 -0.18
CA MET A 102 5.48 -13.65 -0.35
C MET A 102 5.92 -14.02 -1.77
N ALA A 103 5.29 -15.02 -2.40
CA ALA A 103 5.55 -15.36 -3.79
C ALA A 103 5.23 -14.19 -4.73
N GLN A 104 4.13 -13.50 -4.50
CA GLN A 104 3.77 -12.30 -5.27
C GLN A 104 4.76 -11.16 -5.01
N LEU A 105 5.19 -10.96 -3.77
CA LEU A 105 6.19 -9.94 -3.44
C LEU A 105 7.50 -10.23 -4.16
N ALA A 106 7.94 -11.49 -4.21
CA ALA A 106 9.13 -11.90 -4.95
C ALA A 106 8.99 -11.59 -6.44
N ALA A 107 7.84 -11.90 -7.03
CA ALA A 107 7.57 -11.60 -8.45
C ALA A 107 7.60 -10.09 -8.70
N TRP A 108 7.00 -9.30 -7.82
CA TRP A 108 7.01 -7.84 -7.94
C TRP A 108 8.41 -7.24 -7.75
N THR A 109 9.23 -7.84 -6.88
CA THR A 109 10.62 -7.43 -6.70
C THR A 109 11.42 -7.63 -7.98
N GLY A 110 11.20 -8.75 -8.67
CA GLY A 110 11.83 -9.01 -9.97
C GLY A 110 11.31 -8.12 -11.11
N TRP A 111 10.06 -7.69 -11.01
CA TRP A 111 9.44 -6.78 -11.96
C TRP A 111 9.97 -5.35 -11.84
N ALA A 112 10.29 -4.90 -10.63
CA ALA A 112 10.59 -3.51 -10.33
C ALA A 112 11.97 -3.07 -10.83
N ASP A 113 12.03 -1.84 -11.32
CA ASP A 113 13.30 -1.15 -11.56
C ASP A 113 13.86 -0.58 -10.24
N LYS A 114 12.97 -0.12 -9.37
CA LYS A 114 13.32 0.41 -8.04
C LYS A 114 12.45 -0.21 -6.96
N VAL A 115 13.08 -0.64 -5.88
CA VAL A 115 12.40 -1.12 -4.68
C VAL A 115 12.66 -0.10 -3.58
N ILE A 116 11.59 0.46 -3.04
CA ILE A 116 11.63 1.53 -2.03
C ILE A 116 10.94 1.02 -0.77
N VAL A 117 11.67 0.97 0.33
CA VAL A 117 11.18 0.44 1.60
C VAL A 117 10.96 1.58 2.59
N PHE A 118 9.77 1.61 3.16
CA PHE A 118 9.43 2.52 4.25
C PHE A 118 9.10 1.73 5.50
#